data_6937b303e519cbe610013f61caa2dd92
#
_entry.id   6937b303e519cbe610013f61caa2dd92
#
_cell.length_a   1.000
_cell.length_b   1.000
_cell.length_c   1.000
_cell.angle_alpha   90.00
_cell.angle_beta   90.00
_cell.angle_gamma   90.00
#
_symmetry.space_group_name_H-M   'P 1'
#
loop_
_entity.id
_entity.type
_entity.pdbx_description
1 polymer ?
#
loop_
_entity_poly.entity_id
_entity_poly.type
_entity_poly.pdbx_seq_one_letter_code
_entity_poly.pdbx_strand_id
1 'polypeptide(L)'
;MTPHSAPIDTVLDAVAEQLRHARSALFITGAGISADSGLPTYRGVGGLYDSETTDEGLRIEDALSGEVFSMRPDITWKYLIQIEENCRGAKPNAAHRAIACLERHLDRVMVFTQNVDGLHRAAGSHEIVEIHGNLQELMCTACSHEEAATDMSEREVPPLCPACGAVLRPKVVLFGEALPEDELDRFIEAFQEGFDIVFSIGTSSIFPYIVQPVVLAAASGIPTVEINPARTKLSDTVDYYLPLGAAEAMSGIVERLGLDPDDC
;
A
#
# COMPACT_ATOMS: atom_id res chain seq x y z
N MET A 1 0.19 31.08 11.97
CA MET A 1 -0.51 30.45 10.84
C MET A 1 -0.41 28.96 11.08
N THR A 2 -1.51 28.25 11.14
CA THR A 2 -1.47 26.78 11.24
C THR A 2 -0.88 26.22 9.94
N PRO A 3 -0.04 25.18 9.97
CA PRO A 3 0.61 24.61 8.76
C PRO A 3 -0.38 24.20 7.65
N HIS A 4 -1.66 24.04 7.98
CA HIS A 4 -2.72 23.55 7.08
C HIS A 4 -3.37 24.61 6.17
N SER A 5 -2.93 25.88 6.20
CA SER A 5 -3.42 26.94 5.33
C SER A 5 -2.36 27.52 4.36
N ALA A 6 -1.18 26.90 4.32
CA ALA A 6 -0.12 27.31 3.42
C ALA A 6 -0.44 26.93 1.96
N PRO A 7 0.01 27.72 0.95
CA PRO A 7 -0.07 27.31 -0.44
C PRO A 7 0.63 25.96 -0.67
N ILE A 8 0.08 25.14 -1.57
CA ILE A 8 0.61 23.79 -1.87
C ILE A 8 2.10 23.83 -2.20
N ASP A 9 2.52 24.76 -3.05
CA ASP A 9 3.94 24.91 -3.41
C ASP A 9 4.84 25.15 -2.19
N THR A 10 4.38 25.94 -1.22
CA THR A 10 5.12 26.16 0.02
C THR A 10 5.26 24.88 0.84
N VAL A 11 4.24 24.04 0.85
CA VAL A 11 4.31 22.75 1.56
C VAL A 11 5.23 21.78 0.82
N LEU A 12 5.15 21.72 -0.51
CA LEU A 12 6.05 20.91 -1.34
C LEU A 12 7.52 21.34 -1.15
N ASP A 13 7.80 22.65 -1.13
CA ASP A 13 9.15 23.18 -0.87
C ASP A 13 9.65 22.77 0.52
N ALA A 14 8.79 22.88 1.54
CA ALA A 14 9.14 22.50 2.91
C ALA A 14 9.42 20.99 3.04
N VAL A 15 8.61 20.13 2.42
CA VAL A 15 8.82 18.67 2.42
C VAL A 15 10.11 18.31 1.68
N ALA A 16 10.37 18.92 0.52
CA ALA A 16 11.61 18.69 -0.21
C ALA A 16 12.83 19.12 0.61
N GLU A 17 12.74 20.23 1.38
CA GLU A 17 13.81 20.67 2.28
C GLU A 17 14.05 19.66 3.42
N GLN A 18 12.99 19.06 4.00
CA GLN A 18 13.16 17.97 4.98
C GLN A 18 13.90 16.79 4.37
N LEU A 19 13.52 16.38 3.15
CA LEU A 19 14.18 15.27 2.45
C LEU A 19 15.65 15.54 2.10
N ARG A 20 16.04 16.79 1.81
CA ARG A 20 17.46 17.14 1.58
C ARG A 20 18.36 16.88 2.80
N HIS A 21 17.78 16.96 3.99
CA HIS A 21 18.48 16.74 5.25
C HIS A 21 18.28 15.32 5.81
N ALA A 22 17.32 14.59 5.29
CA ALA A 22 17.04 13.22 5.68
C ALA A 22 18.09 12.25 5.09
N ARG A 23 18.40 11.20 5.84
CA ARG A 23 19.17 10.04 5.40
C ARG A 23 18.30 8.81 5.26
N SER A 24 17.15 8.83 5.90
CA SER A 24 16.21 7.71 5.90
C SER A 24 14.76 8.17 5.82
N ALA A 25 13.93 7.44 5.07
CA ALA A 25 12.51 7.73 4.90
C ALA A 25 11.65 6.48 4.99
N LEU A 26 10.50 6.59 5.67
CA LEU A 26 9.47 5.57 5.71
C LEU A 26 8.26 6.03 4.90
N PHE A 27 7.82 5.19 3.96
CA PHE A 27 6.62 5.41 3.16
C PHE A 27 5.53 4.40 3.54
N ILE A 28 4.49 4.85 4.24
CA ILE A 28 3.32 4.04 4.58
C ILE A 28 2.27 4.28 3.49
N THR A 29 1.92 3.25 2.72
CA THR A 29 1.08 3.42 1.54
C THR A 29 -0.19 2.57 1.57
N GLY A 30 -1.25 3.09 0.96
CA GLY A 30 -2.51 2.41 0.75
C GLY A 30 -3.00 2.56 -0.69
N ALA A 31 -4.20 2.09 -1.00
CA ALA A 31 -4.72 2.01 -2.36
C ALA A 31 -4.75 3.36 -3.12
N GLY A 32 -4.80 4.47 -2.39
CA GLY A 32 -4.77 5.81 -3.01
C GLY A 32 -3.49 6.13 -3.77
N ILE A 33 -2.33 5.48 -3.44
CA ILE A 33 -1.11 5.67 -4.23
C ILE A 33 -1.25 5.05 -5.63
N SER A 34 -2.06 4.00 -5.76
CA SER A 34 -2.26 3.27 -7.02
C SER A 34 -3.43 3.81 -7.87
N ALA A 35 -4.15 4.84 -7.38
CA ALA A 35 -5.26 5.45 -8.12
C ALA A 35 -4.83 6.01 -9.47
N ASP A 36 -3.66 6.67 -9.54
CA ASP A 36 -3.08 7.19 -10.78
C ASP A 36 -2.51 6.09 -11.70
N SER A 37 -2.51 4.84 -11.26
CA SER A 37 -2.24 3.64 -12.08
C SER A 37 -3.52 3.04 -12.66
N GLY A 38 -4.68 3.67 -12.43
CA GLY A 38 -5.99 3.21 -12.89
C GLY A 38 -6.64 2.18 -11.95
N LEU A 39 -6.06 1.91 -10.78
CA LEU A 39 -6.63 0.98 -9.81
C LEU A 39 -7.70 1.66 -8.96
N PRO A 40 -8.85 1.01 -8.74
CA PRO A 40 -9.86 1.53 -7.84
C PRO A 40 -9.36 1.52 -6.39
N THR A 41 -9.74 2.53 -5.62
CA THR A 41 -9.56 2.46 -4.17
C THR A 41 -10.56 1.48 -3.55
N TYR A 42 -10.20 0.85 -2.45
CA TYR A 42 -11.11 -0.08 -1.77
C TYR A 42 -12.24 0.64 -1.06
N ARG A 43 -11.99 1.84 -0.54
CA ARG A 43 -12.94 2.69 0.19
C ARG A 43 -12.88 4.11 -0.34
N GLY A 44 -14.01 4.82 -0.27
CA GLY A 44 -14.16 6.16 -0.80
C GLY A 44 -15.08 6.20 -2.02
N VAL A 45 -15.35 7.36 -2.55
CA VAL A 45 -16.31 7.54 -3.68
C VAL A 45 -15.85 6.71 -4.89
N GLY A 46 -16.67 5.72 -5.29
CA GLY A 46 -16.36 4.78 -6.36
C GLY A 46 -15.42 3.63 -5.97
N GLY A 47 -15.23 3.39 -4.66
CA GLY A 47 -14.40 2.28 -4.15
C GLY A 47 -15.03 0.91 -4.38
N LEU A 48 -14.19 -0.12 -4.42
CA LEU A 48 -14.65 -1.52 -4.59
C LEU A 48 -15.63 -1.97 -3.48
N TYR A 49 -15.57 -1.34 -2.30
CA TYR A 49 -16.40 -1.65 -1.13
C TYR A 49 -17.57 -0.69 -0.94
N ASP A 50 -17.91 0.13 -1.96
CA ASP A 50 -19.03 1.08 -1.89
C ASP A 50 -20.40 0.39 -2.02
N SER A 51 -20.47 -0.85 -2.55
CA SER A 51 -21.70 -1.65 -2.54
C SER A 51 -21.91 -2.27 -1.16
N GLU A 52 -23.13 -2.07 -0.59
CA GLU A 52 -23.44 -2.59 0.74
C GLU A 52 -23.42 -4.12 0.83
N THR A 53 -23.70 -4.82 -0.29
CA THR A 53 -23.77 -6.29 -0.34
C THR A 53 -23.33 -6.83 -1.69
N THR A 54 -22.74 -8.03 -1.65
CA THR A 54 -22.39 -8.86 -2.81
C THR A 54 -23.62 -9.54 -3.41
N ASP A 55 -23.48 -10.22 -4.56
CA ASP A 55 -24.55 -11.02 -5.16
C ASP A 55 -25.01 -12.15 -4.22
N GLU A 56 -24.14 -12.62 -3.34
CA GLU A 56 -24.43 -13.62 -2.31
C GLU A 56 -25.11 -13.03 -1.06
N GLY A 57 -25.36 -11.71 -1.02
CA GLY A 57 -25.96 -11.03 0.11
C GLY A 57 -25.01 -10.83 1.31
N LEU A 58 -23.70 -11.03 1.11
CA LEU A 58 -22.66 -10.80 2.11
C LEU A 58 -22.10 -9.39 1.96
N ARG A 59 -21.55 -8.81 3.02
CA ARG A 59 -20.67 -7.66 2.87
C ARG A 59 -19.38 -8.11 2.17
N ILE A 60 -18.73 -7.24 1.44
CA ILE A 60 -17.51 -7.60 0.72
C ILE A 60 -16.38 -8.04 1.66
N GLU A 61 -16.29 -7.41 2.84
CA GLU A 61 -15.32 -7.82 3.86
C GLU A 61 -15.59 -9.22 4.38
N ASP A 62 -16.85 -9.65 4.49
CA ASP A 62 -17.22 -11.01 4.89
C ASP A 62 -16.90 -11.99 3.76
N ALA A 63 -17.20 -11.65 2.49
CA ALA A 63 -16.87 -12.47 1.33
C ALA A 63 -15.35 -12.68 1.15
N LEU A 64 -14.54 -11.67 1.52
CA LEU A 64 -13.08 -11.69 1.50
C LEU A 64 -12.48 -12.04 2.87
N SER A 65 -13.20 -12.78 3.73
CA SER A 65 -12.70 -13.22 5.03
C SER A 65 -12.09 -14.63 4.99
N GLY A 66 -11.17 -14.92 5.90
CA GLY A 66 -10.61 -16.26 6.09
C GLY A 66 -11.67 -17.28 6.47
N GLU A 67 -12.74 -16.88 7.18
CA GLU A 67 -13.88 -17.73 7.54
C GLU A 67 -14.65 -18.18 6.29
N VAL A 68 -15.08 -17.24 5.44
CA VAL A 68 -15.79 -17.58 4.20
C VAL A 68 -14.89 -18.35 3.25
N PHE A 69 -13.60 -17.99 3.14
CA PHE A 69 -12.66 -18.76 2.33
C PHE A 69 -12.58 -20.24 2.77
N SER A 70 -12.56 -20.51 4.07
CA SER A 70 -12.46 -21.88 4.59
C SER A 70 -13.70 -22.73 4.28
N MET A 71 -14.89 -22.12 4.25
CA MET A 71 -16.17 -22.80 4.02
C MET A 71 -16.61 -22.82 2.54
N ARG A 72 -16.38 -21.72 1.85
CA ARG A 72 -16.81 -21.43 0.49
C ARG A 72 -15.73 -20.70 -0.30
N PRO A 73 -14.60 -21.37 -0.60
CA PRO A 73 -13.49 -20.76 -1.33
C PRO A 73 -13.91 -20.21 -2.71
N ASP A 74 -14.95 -20.78 -3.30
CA ASP A 74 -15.55 -20.32 -4.55
C ASP A 74 -16.07 -18.87 -4.46
N ILE A 75 -16.69 -18.49 -3.34
CA ILE A 75 -17.17 -17.12 -3.11
C ILE A 75 -15.98 -16.16 -2.99
N THR A 76 -15.04 -16.46 -2.11
CA THR A 76 -13.88 -15.59 -1.90
C THR A 76 -13.06 -15.41 -3.18
N TRP A 77 -12.84 -16.52 -3.92
CA TRP A 77 -12.13 -16.47 -5.19
C TRP A 77 -12.84 -15.66 -6.26
N LYS A 78 -14.18 -15.65 -6.30
CA LYS A 78 -14.95 -14.78 -7.21
C LYS A 78 -14.55 -13.31 -7.08
N TYR A 79 -14.36 -12.83 -5.84
CA TYR A 79 -13.97 -11.43 -5.58
C TYR A 79 -12.46 -11.21 -5.67
N LEU A 80 -11.64 -12.19 -5.32
CA LEU A 80 -10.19 -12.11 -5.51
C LEU A 80 -9.81 -12.00 -6.99
N ILE A 81 -10.51 -12.71 -7.88
CA ILE A 81 -10.32 -12.58 -9.33
C ILE A 81 -10.68 -11.19 -9.83
N GLN A 82 -11.77 -10.58 -9.35
CA GLN A 82 -12.13 -9.22 -9.73
C GLN A 82 -11.04 -8.21 -9.32
N ILE A 83 -10.44 -8.41 -8.14
CA ILE A 83 -9.32 -7.56 -7.69
C ILE A 83 -8.10 -7.80 -8.58
N GLU A 84 -7.77 -9.06 -8.89
CA GLU A 84 -6.65 -9.42 -9.76
C GLU A 84 -6.84 -8.85 -11.18
N GLU A 85 -8.03 -8.95 -11.75
CA GLU A 85 -8.37 -8.38 -13.06
C GLU A 85 -8.14 -6.86 -13.11
N ASN A 86 -8.48 -6.15 -12.04
CA ASN A 86 -8.20 -4.72 -11.93
C ASN A 86 -6.68 -4.44 -11.85
N CYS A 87 -5.92 -5.29 -11.15
CA CYS A 87 -4.47 -5.13 -11.01
C CYS A 87 -3.70 -5.57 -12.27
N ARG A 88 -4.30 -6.47 -13.06
CA ARG A 88 -3.64 -7.05 -14.25
C ARG A 88 -3.29 -5.98 -15.27
N GLY A 89 -2.00 -5.90 -15.62
CA GLY A 89 -1.49 -4.95 -16.59
C GLY A 89 -1.36 -3.50 -16.08
N ALA A 90 -1.73 -3.21 -14.84
CA ALA A 90 -1.45 -1.92 -14.23
C ALA A 90 0.07 -1.68 -14.15
N LYS A 91 0.46 -0.41 -14.29
CA LYS A 91 1.87 -0.01 -14.27
C LYS A 91 2.12 0.95 -13.12
N PRO A 92 3.33 0.92 -12.52
CA PRO A 92 3.71 1.93 -11.55
C PRO A 92 3.52 3.35 -12.10
N ASN A 93 2.91 4.22 -11.31
CA ASN A 93 2.80 5.64 -11.65
C ASN A 93 3.99 6.44 -11.10
N ALA A 94 3.98 7.75 -11.30
CA ALA A 94 5.06 8.63 -10.89
C ALA A 94 5.37 8.58 -9.38
N ALA A 95 4.37 8.34 -8.50
CA ALA A 95 4.62 8.22 -7.07
C ALA A 95 5.46 6.98 -6.73
N HIS A 96 5.14 5.83 -7.33
CA HIS A 96 5.90 4.61 -7.14
C HIS A 96 7.35 4.77 -7.61
N ARG A 97 7.55 5.36 -8.82
CA ARG A 97 8.90 5.62 -9.35
C ARG A 97 9.67 6.64 -8.52
N ALA A 98 9.00 7.68 -8.01
CA ALA A 98 9.62 8.66 -7.13
C ALA A 98 10.15 8.02 -5.83
N ILE A 99 9.39 7.10 -5.22
CA ILE A 99 9.84 6.38 -4.02
C ILE A 99 11.04 5.49 -4.36
N ALA A 100 11.00 4.73 -5.46
CA ALA A 100 12.11 3.90 -5.90
C ALA A 100 13.36 4.75 -6.25
N CYS A 101 13.17 5.96 -6.79
CA CYS A 101 14.25 6.89 -7.03
C CYS A 101 14.88 7.37 -5.72
N LEU A 102 14.07 7.73 -4.72
CA LEU A 102 14.57 8.15 -3.41
C LEU A 102 15.38 7.05 -2.71
N GLU A 103 15.09 5.76 -2.94
CA GLU A 103 15.85 4.63 -2.42
C GLU A 103 17.31 4.61 -2.92
N ARG A 104 17.60 5.23 -4.06
CA ARG A 104 18.96 5.37 -4.60
C ARG A 104 19.70 6.62 -4.10
N HIS A 105 19.00 7.55 -3.45
CA HIS A 105 19.53 8.83 -3.02
C HIS A 105 19.64 8.97 -1.51
N LEU A 106 18.84 8.20 -0.76
CA LEU A 106 18.90 8.14 0.70
C LEU A 106 19.64 6.88 1.15
N ASP A 107 20.21 6.92 2.34
CA ASP A 107 20.92 5.76 2.91
C ASP A 107 19.96 4.58 3.19
N ARG A 108 18.69 4.90 3.52
CA ARG A 108 17.66 3.91 3.78
C ARG A 108 16.26 4.44 3.43
N VAL A 109 15.53 3.68 2.64
CA VAL A 109 14.11 3.88 2.37
C VAL A 109 13.38 2.59 2.63
N MET A 110 12.25 2.65 3.34
CA MET A 110 11.37 1.50 3.51
C MET A 110 9.96 1.86 3.05
N VAL A 111 9.35 0.95 2.33
CA VAL A 111 7.92 0.99 1.98
C VAL A 111 7.18 0.01 2.88
N PHE A 112 6.21 0.50 3.66
CA PHE A 112 5.26 -0.29 4.41
C PHE A 112 3.89 -0.16 3.76
N THR A 113 3.48 -1.17 3.00
CA THR A 113 2.29 -1.07 2.15
C THR A 113 1.18 -2.03 2.55
N GLN A 114 -0.07 -1.53 2.47
CA GLN A 114 -1.28 -2.32 2.56
C GLN A 114 -1.69 -2.89 1.19
N ASN A 115 -1.06 -2.43 0.11
CA ASN A 115 -1.42 -2.81 -1.24
C ASN A 115 -0.90 -4.21 -1.57
N VAL A 116 -1.71 -4.93 -2.34
CA VAL A 116 -1.43 -6.30 -2.79
C VAL A 116 -1.14 -6.35 -4.31
N ASP A 117 -1.00 -5.17 -4.95
CA ASP A 117 -0.90 -5.00 -6.41
C ASP A 117 0.51 -5.23 -6.97
N GLY A 118 1.56 -5.23 -6.12
CA GLY A 118 2.95 -5.42 -6.51
C GLY A 118 3.59 -4.21 -7.21
N LEU A 119 2.92 -3.04 -7.28
CA LEU A 119 3.41 -1.90 -8.05
C LEU A 119 4.68 -1.26 -7.47
N HIS A 120 4.91 -1.32 -6.17
CA HIS A 120 6.18 -0.86 -5.58
C HIS A 120 7.36 -1.70 -6.07
N ARG A 121 7.21 -3.04 -6.08
CA ARG A 121 8.23 -3.95 -6.64
C ARG A 121 8.46 -3.67 -8.12
N ALA A 122 7.38 -3.52 -8.88
CA ALA A 122 7.44 -3.23 -10.32
C ALA A 122 8.07 -1.87 -10.63
N ALA A 123 8.04 -0.90 -9.70
CA ALA A 123 8.73 0.38 -9.80
C ALA A 123 10.23 0.30 -9.49
N GLY A 124 10.70 -0.81 -8.90
CA GLY A 124 12.09 -1.01 -8.52
C GLY A 124 12.42 -0.72 -7.05
N SER A 125 11.42 -0.55 -6.17
CA SER A 125 11.65 -0.53 -4.72
C SER A 125 12.08 -1.92 -4.23
N HIS A 126 13.02 -1.99 -3.26
CA HIS A 126 13.59 -3.23 -2.72
C HIS A 126 13.18 -3.48 -1.27
N GLU A 127 13.28 -2.46 -0.41
CA GLU A 127 12.92 -2.55 1.00
C GLU A 127 11.42 -2.35 1.19
N ILE A 128 10.64 -3.40 0.91
CA ILE A 128 9.18 -3.38 0.97
C ILE A 128 8.69 -4.37 2.01
N VAL A 129 7.78 -3.92 2.87
CA VAL A 129 6.94 -4.74 3.75
C VAL A 129 5.52 -4.72 3.17
N GLU A 130 5.10 -5.83 2.55
CA GLU A 130 3.75 -6.03 2.04
C GLU A 130 2.88 -6.64 3.15
N ILE A 131 2.41 -5.78 4.08
CA ILE A 131 1.75 -6.25 5.31
C ILE A 131 0.45 -7.02 5.07
N HIS A 132 -0.18 -6.84 3.91
CA HIS A 132 -1.34 -7.63 3.49
C HIS A 132 -0.98 -8.69 2.43
N GLY A 133 0.31 -8.91 2.16
CA GLY A 133 0.78 -9.87 1.18
C GLY A 133 0.69 -9.38 -0.27
N ASN A 134 0.68 -10.33 -1.21
CA ASN A 134 0.73 -10.05 -2.64
C ASN A 134 -0.20 -10.99 -3.44
N LEU A 135 -0.97 -10.44 -4.38
CA LEU A 135 -1.90 -11.20 -5.23
C LEU A 135 -1.18 -12.08 -6.27
N GLN A 136 0.06 -11.74 -6.62
CA GLN A 136 0.83 -12.43 -7.65
C GLN A 136 1.53 -13.70 -7.16
N GLU A 137 1.33 -14.05 -5.89
CA GLU A 137 1.88 -15.25 -5.27
C GLU A 137 0.75 -16.14 -4.76
N LEU A 138 0.73 -17.42 -5.14
CA LEU A 138 -0.21 -18.41 -4.64
C LEU A 138 0.47 -19.38 -3.68
N MET A 139 -0.27 -19.81 -2.68
CA MET A 139 0.13 -20.86 -1.75
C MET A 139 -0.95 -21.94 -1.64
N CYS A 140 -0.52 -23.16 -1.42
CA CYS A 140 -1.45 -24.27 -1.18
C CYS A 140 -1.98 -24.24 0.26
N THR A 141 -3.28 -24.52 0.42
CA THR A 141 -3.92 -24.59 1.75
C THR A 141 -3.56 -25.85 2.54
N ALA A 142 -2.92 -26.86 1.92
CA ALA A 142 -2.69 -28.17 2.54
C ALA A 142 -1.24 -28.69 2.45
N CYS A 143 -0.39 -28.13 1.59
CA CYS A 143 1.02 -28.51 1.49
C CYS A 143 1.91 -27.28 1.26
N SER A 144 3.22 -27.49 1.18
CA SER A 144 4.20 -26.39 1.02
C SER A 144 4.35 -25.89 -0.43
N HIS A 145 3.44 -26.24 -1.33
CA HIS A 145 3.50 -25.75 -2.71
C HIS A 145 3.18 -24.25 -2.77
N GLU A 146 4.04 -23.53 -3.44
CA GLU A 146 3.90 -22.11 -3.74
C GLU A 146 4.26 -21.86 -5.20
N GLU A 147 3.60 -20.90 -5.83
CA GLU A 147 3.87 -20.53 -7.22
C GLU A 147 3.55 -19.07 -7.48
N ALA A 148 4.23 -18.48 -8.47
CA ALA A 148 3.86 -17.17 -8.99
C ALA A 148 2.64 -17.28 -9.91
N ALA A 149 1.73 -16.30 -9.81
CA ALA A 149 0.53 -16.22 -10.63
C ALA A 149 0.25 -14.77 -11.02
N THR A 150 1.00 -14.28 -11.98
CA THR A 150 0.88 -12.90 -12.49
C THR A 150 -0.30 -12.72 -13.43
N ASP A 151 -0.91 -13.80 -13.93
CA ASP A 151 -2.09 -13.82 -14.78
C ASP A 151 -2.96 -15.02 -14.44
N MET A 152 -4.19 -14.77 -14.04
CA MET A 152 -5.18 -15.78 -13.68
C MET A 152 -6.25 -15.98 -14.76
N SER A 153 -6.16 -15.31 -15.92
CA SER A 153 -7.21 -15.26 -16.94
C SER A 153 -7.61 -16.62 -17.53
N GLU A 154 -6.66 -17.57 -17.58
CA GLU A 154 -6.88 -18.91 -18.15
C GLU A 154 -7.02 -20.01 -17.10
N ARG A 155 -7.01 -19.64 -15.79
CA ARG A 155 -7.10 -20.63 -14.71
C ARG A 155 -8.55 -20.90 -14.29
N GLU A 156 -8.86 -22.16 -14.02
CA GLU A 156 -10.08 -22.51 -13.31
C GLU A 156 -10.03 -21.92 -11.89
N VAL A 157 -11.18 -21.44 -11.40
CA VAL A 157 -11.32 -20.77 -10.11
C VAL A 157 -12.37 -21.51 -9.26
N PRO A 158 -12.04 -21.93 -8.05
CA PRO A 158 -10.75 -21.87 -7.34
C PRO A 158 -9.67 -22.74 -8.00
N PRO A 159 -8.42 -22.25 -8.12
CA PRO A 159 -7.33 -23.06 -8.66
C PRO A 159 -6.95 -24.17 -7.68
N LEU A 160 -6.54 -25.32 -8.23
CA LEU A 160 -6.13 -26.47 -7.44
C LEU A 160 -4.61 -26.66 -7.48
N CYS A 161 -4.07 -27.09 -6.35
CA CYS A 161 -2.66 -27.38 -6.19
C CYS A 161 -2.23 -28.56 -7.08
N PRO A 162 -1.21 -28.40 -7.94
CA PRO A 162 -0.75 -29.50 -8.80
C PRO A 162 -0.08 -30.65 -8.03
N ALA A 163 0.35 -30.39 -6.78
CA ALA A 163 1.02 -31.39 -5.96
C ALA A 163 0.05 -32.26 -5.15
N CYS A 164 -1.06 -31.70 -4.62
CA CYS A 164 -1.94 -32.43 -3.70
C CYS A 164 -3.43 -32.28 -4.00
N GLY A 165 -3.83 -31.46 -4.97
CA GLY A 165 -5.23 -31.25 -5.34
C GLY A 165 -6.03 -30.34 -4.41
N ALA A 166 -5.45 -29.81 -3.33
CA ALA A 166 -6.11 -28.85 -2.46
C ALA A 166 -6.23 -27.47 -3.14
N VAL A 167 -7.11 -26.61 -2.62
CA VAL A 167 -7.29 -25.26 -3.16
C VAL A 167 -6.02 -24.44 -2.97
N LEU A 168 -5.62 -23.71 -4.00
CA LEU A 168 -4.63 -22.65 -3.90
C LEU A 168 -5.31 -21.34 -3.48
N ARG A 169 -4.58 -20.47 -2.79
CA ARG A 169 -5.02 -19.12 -2.45
C ARG A 169 -3.89 -18.12 -2.69
N PRO A 170 -4.20 -16.84 -2.98
CA PRO A 170 -3.18 -15.80 -2.98
C PRO A 170 -2.57 -15.66 -1.58
N LYS A 171 -1.28 -15.31 -1.52
CA LYS A 171 -0.61 -14.95 -0.27
C LYS A 171 -1.04 -13.55 0.20
N VAL A 172 -2.34 -13.36 0.38
CA VAL A 172 -2.90 -12.12 0.91
C VAL A 172 -3.58 -12.37 2.24
N VAL A 173 -3.57 -11.36 3.11
CA VAL A 173 -4.28 -11.38 4.38
C VAL A 173 -5.76 -11.10 4.11
N LEU A 174 -6.61 -12.08 4.37
CA LEU A 174 -8.06 -11.92 4.30
C LEU A 174 -8.60 -11.30 5.61
N PHE A 175 -9.79 -10.71 5.54
CA PHE A 175 -10.40 -10.15 6.73
C PHE A 175 -10.55 -11.21 7.83
N GLY A 176 -10.21 -10.81 9.07
CA GLY A 176 -10.22 -11.70 10.24
C GLY A 176 -8.97 -12.58 10.40
N GLU A 177 -8.05 -12.57 9.46
CA GLU A 177 -6.75 -13.25 9.60
C GLU A 177 -5.73 -12.39 10.33
N ALA A 178 -4.73 -13.05 10.93
CA ALA A 178 -3.58 -12.38 11.51
C ALA A 178 -2.66 -11.80 10.43
N LEU A 179 -1.99 -10.71 10.73
CA LEU A 179 -0.93 -10.18 9.87
C LEU A 179 0.27 -11.14 9.86
N PRO A 180 1.06 -11.18 8.78
CA PRO A 180 2.28 -11.98 8.72
C PRO A 180 3.26 -11.52 9.80
N GLU A 181 3.58 -12.41 10.75
CA GLU A 181 4.44 -12.08 11.89
C GLU A 181 5.83 -11.63 11.45
N ASP A 182 6.46 -12.36 10.51
CA ASP A 182 7.79 -12.04 9.99
C ASP A 182 7.85 -10.64 9.35
N GLU A 183 6.83 -10.25 8.59
CA GLU A 183 6.75 -8.94 7.96
C GLU A 183 6.48 -7.83 8.98
N LEU A 184 5.64 -8.12 9.97
CA LEU A 184 5.36 -7.18 11.04
C LEU A 184 6.60 -6.96 11.93
N ASP A 185 7.31 -8.03 12.30
CA ASP A 185 8.55 -7.95 13.08
C ASP A 185 9.63 -7.18 12.33
N ARG A 186 9.83 -7.47 11.04
CA ARG A 186 10.75 -6.73 10.17
C ARG A 186 10.43 -5.23 10.13
N PHE A 187 9.15 -4.87 10.05
CA PHE A 187 8.72 -3.48 10.11
C PHE A 187 9.00 -2.86 11.49
N ILE A 188 8.68 -3.56 12.57
CA ILE A 188 8.88 -3.08 13.94
C ILE A 188 10.36 -2.84 14.22
N GLU A 189 11.24 -3.76 13.85
CA GLU A 189 12.69 -3.63 14.00
C GLU A 189 13.19 -2.39 13.24
N ALA A 190 12.84 -2.24 11.97
CA ALA A 190 13.22 -1.09 11.16
C ALA A 190 12.68 0.24 11.72
N PHE A 191 11.46 0.24 12.24
CA PHE A 191 10.86 1.43 12.85
C PHE A 191 11.55 1.82 14.17
N GLN A 192 11.99 0.83 14.96
CA GLN A 192 12.75 1.08 16.20
C GLN A 192 14.15 1.67 15.95
N GLU A 193 14.78 1.33 14.82
CA GLU A 193 16.02 1.97 14.37
C GLU A 193 15.84 3.46 14.07
N GLY A 194 14.60 3.89 13.77
CA GLY A 194 14.21 5.26 13.49
C GLY A 194 14.28 5.63 12.00
N PHE A 195 13.52 6.64 11.63
CA PHE A 195 13.54 7.29 10.33
C PHE A 195 13.61 8.80 10.53
N ASP A 196 14.21 9.51 9.57
CA ASP A 196 14.32 10.97 9.62
C ASP A 196 13.05 11.67 9.13
N ILE A 197 12.21 10.99 8.34
CA ILE A 197 10.93 11.49 7.84
C ILE A 197 9.96 10.32 7.59
N VAL A 198 8.66 10.53 7.85
CA VAL A 198 7.62 9.52 7.67
C VAL A 198 6.49 10.06 6.81
N PHE A 199 6.15 9.31 5.76
CA PHE A 199 5.06 9.61 4.84
C PHE A 199 3.89 8.67 5.04
N SER A 200 2.66 9.21 4.96
CA SER A 200 1.40 8.47 4.83
C SER A 200 0.76 8.84 3.50
N ILE A 201 0.67 7.91 2.55
CA ILE A 201 0.27 8.19 1.17
C ILE A 201 -0.93 7.33 0.77
N GLY A 202 -2.06 7.98 0.47
CA GLY A 202 -3.24 7.32 -0.08
C GLY A 202 -3.85 6.26 0.85
N THR A 203 -3.68 6.42 2.17
CA THR A 203 -4.27 5.51 3.17
C THR A 203 -5.59 6.08 3.69
N SER A 204 -6.53 5.21 4.08
CA SER A 204 -7.73 5.62 4.80
C SER A 204 -7.48 5.90 6.29
N SER A 205 -6.29 5.56 6.78
CA SER A 205 -5.85 5.73 8.17
C SER A 205 -6.83 5.13 9.21
N ILE A 206 -7.40 3.94 8.89
CA ILE A 206 -8.38 3.26 9.75
C ILE A 206 -7.69 2.28 10.70
N PHE A 207 -6.71 1.52 10.20
CA PHE A 207 -6.05 0.45 10.96
C PHE A 207 -5.00 1.02 11.91
N PRO A 208 -4.99 0.57 13.20
CA PRO A 208 -4.03 1.07 14.19
C PRO A 208 -2.57 0.90 13.79
N TYR A 209 -2.19 -0.23 13.19
CA TYR A 209 -0.82 -0.51 12.76
C TYR A 209 -0.33 0.38 11.61
N ILE A 210 -1.25 1.06 10.91
CA ILE A 210 -0.95 2.07 9.88
C ILE A 210 -0.83 3.47 10.49
N VAL A 211 -1.72 3.79 11.42
CA VAL A 211 -1.81 5.12 12.05
C VAL A 211 -0.73 5.33 13.09
N GLN A 212 -0.50 4.32 13.93
CA GLN A 212 0.37 4.41 15.10
C GLN A 212 1.81 4.82 14.77
N PRO A 213 2.48 4.30 13.71
CA PRO A 213 3.82 4.73 13.36
C PRO A 213 3.90 6.23 13.03
N VAL A 214 2.92 6.79 12.32
CA VAL A 214 2.87 8.23 12.00
C VAL A 214 2.68 9.07 13.26
N VAL A 215 1.75 8.65 14.15
CA VAL A 215 1.49 9.34 15.41
C VAL A 215 2.72 9.31 16.33
N LEU A 216 3.42 8.18 16.41
CA LEU A 216 4.65 8.05 17.21
C LEU A 216 5.78 8.90 16.63
N ALA A 217 5.94 8.95 15.31
CA ALA A 217 6.91 9.80 14.65
C ALA A 217 6.65 11.28 14.96
N ALA A 218 5.42 11.76 14.77
CA ALA A 218 5.02 13.13 15.09
C ALA A 218 5.27 13.47 16.58
N ALA A 219 4.88 12.56 17.48
CA ALA A 219 5.12 12.75 18.94
C ALA A 219 6.61 12.79 19.29
N SER A 220 7.47 12.18 18.49
CA SER A 220 8.92 12.18 18.65
C SER A 220 9.62 13.36 17.97
N GLY A 221 8.87 14.24 17.30
CA GLY A 221 9.41 15.39 16.56
C GLY A 221 10.06 15.00 15.24
N ILE A 222 9.76 13.82 14.72
CA ILE A 222 10.17 13.39 13.38
C ILE A 222 9.19 13.99 12.37
N PRO A 223 9.65 14.68 11.30
CA PRO A 223 8.79 15.24 10.27
C PRO A 223 7.83 14.21 9.69
N THR A 224 6.55 14.55 9.64
CA THR A 224 5.48 13.69 9.14
C THR A 224 4.72 14.34 8.00
N VAL A 225 4.44 13.58 6.95
CA VAL A 225 3.78 14.04 5.72
C VAL A 225 2.58 13.16 5.42
N GLU A 226 1.41 13.74 5.22
CA GLU A 226 0.25 13.05 4.65
C GLU A 226 -0.01 13.56 3.24
N ILE A 227 -0.09 12.64 2.28
CA ILE A 227 -0.50 12.88 0.89
C ILE A 227 -1.81 12.15 0.65
N ASN A 228 -2.90 12.92 0.58
CA ASN A 228 -4.24 12.34 0.37
C ASN A 228 -5.20 13.44 -0.11
N PRO A 229 -5.95 13.25 -1.20
CA PRO A 229 -6.95 14.23 -1.66
C PRO A 229 -8.01 14.56 -0.61
N ALA A 230 -8.36 13.58 0.23
CA ALA A 230 -9.33 13.75 1.32
C ALA A 230 -8.61 13.73 2.68
N ARG A 231 -9.12 14.52 3.63
CA ARG A 231 -8.60 14.50 5.01
C ARG A 231 -8.91 13.16 5.68
N THR A 232 -7.95 12.70 6.46
CA THR A 232 -8.07 11.51 7.29
C THR A 232 -7.96 11.86 8.78
N LYS A 233 -7.92 10.85 9.64
CA LYS A 233 -7.66 11.05 11.09
C LYS A 233 -6.25 11.57 11.38
N LEU A 234 -5.31 11.39 10.42
CA LEU A 234 -3.93 11.83 10.56
C LEU A 234 -3.74 13.30 10.21
N SER A 235 -4.62 13.87 9.38
CA SER A 235 -4.41 15.20 8.78
C SER A 235 -4.21 16.33 9.79
N ASP A 236 -4.73 16.19 11.03
CA ASP A 236 -4.53 17.17 12.10
C ASP A 236 -3.32 16.83 12.99
N THR A 237 -2.67 15.69 12.76
CA THR A 237 -1.52 15.20 13.54
C THR A 237 -0.20 15.42 12.83
N VAL A 238 -0.20 15.29 11.48
CA VAL A 238 1.02 15.44 10.67
C VAL A 238 1.49 16.89 10.57
N ASP A 239 2.80 17.08 10.36
CA ASP A 239 3.38 18.39 10.16
C ASP A 239 3.02 19.00 8.79
N TYR A 240 2.93 18.15 7.76
CA TYR A 240 2.66 18.54 6.39
C TYR A 240 1.49 17.74 5.82
N TYR A 241 0.45 18.44 5.36
CA TYR A 241 -0.67 17.84 4.67
C TYR A 241 -0.74 18.36 3.23
N LEU A 242 -0.72 17.44 2.26
CA LEU A 242 -0.83 17.71 0.82
C LEU A 242 -2.17 17.12 0.31
N PRO A 243 -3.19 17.97 0.03
CA PRO A 243 -4.48 17.54 -0.52
C PRO A 243 -4.39 17.26 -2.03
N LEU A 244 -3.47 16.37 -2.41
CA LEU A 244 -3.15 16.03 -3.80
C LEU A 244 -3.25 14.52 -4.04
N GLY A 245 -3.36 14.13 -5.33
CA GLY A 245 -3.05 12.78 -5.75
C GLY A 245 -1.59 12.42 -5.49
N ALA A 246 -1.33 11.14 -5.30
CA ALA A 246 0.02 10.68 -4.94
C ALA A 246 1.06 10.98 -6.03
N ALA A 247 0.70 10.77 -7.30
CA ALA A 247 1.61 11.00 -8.42
C ALA A 247 1.98 12.49 -8.53
N GLU A 248 1.01 13.39 -8.42
CA GLU A 248 1.23 14.83 -8.47
C GLU A 248 2.13 15.31 -7.32
N ALA A 249 1.80 14.89 -6.09
CA ALA A 249 2.56 15.31 -4.91
C ALA A 249 4.00 14.80 -4.93
N MET A 250 4.21 13.51 -5.22
CA MET A 250 5.54 12.92 -5.22
C MET A 250 6.40 13.44 -6.38
N SER A 251 5.83 13.65 -7.57
CA SER A 251 6.54 14.33 -8.67
C SER A 251 6.99 15.72 -8.25
N GLY A 252 6.08 16.53 -7.70
CA GLY A 252 6.40 17.88 -7.25
C GLY A 252 7.49 17.94 -6.16
N ILE A 253 7.57 16.92 -5.29
CA ILE A 253 8.62 16.80 -4.26
C ILE A 253 9.97 16.46 -4.91
N VAL A 254 10.03 15.41 -5.75
CA VAL A 254 11.32 14.95 -6.33
C VAL A 254 11.89 15.92 -7.36
N GLU A 255 11.04 16.64 -8.12
CA GLU A 255 11.47 17.75 -8.98
C GLU A 255 12.20 18.83 -8.20
N ARG A 256 11.72 19.19 -7.00
CA ARG A 256 12.38 20.18 -6.11
C ARG A 256 13.70 19.70 -5.53
N LEU A 257 13.92 18.38 -5.50
CA LEU A 257 15.21 17.76 -5.17
C LEU A 257 16.16 17.75 -6.36
N GLY A 258 15.69 18.09 -7.57
CA GLY A 258 16.47 18.01 -8.80
C GLY A 258 16.60 16.56 -9.31
N LEU A 259 15.68 15.69 -8.93
CA LEU A 259 15.64 14.29 -9.34
C LEU A 259 14.58 14.10 -10.43
N ASP A 260 14.86 13.23 -11.38
CA ASP A 260 13.89 12.75 -12.36
C ASP A 260 13.59 11.27 -12.09
N PRO A 261 12.36 10.93 -11.71
CA PRO A 261 11.98 9.55 -11.43
C PRO A 261 12.13 8.61 -12.64
N ASP A 262 12.10 9.16 -13.85
CA ASP A 262 12.21 8.37 -15.09
C ASP A 262 13.68 8.11 -15.45
N ASP A 263 14.62 8.88 -14.89
CA ASP A 263 16.07 8.70 -15.06
C ASP A 263 16.71 7.88 -13.92
N CYS A 264 15.93 7.56 -12.88
CA CYS A 264 16.34 6.67 -11.82
C CYS A 264 16.02 5.21 -12.17
#